data_0727d32a381925e7612b7dc2aaf51211
#
_entry.id   0727d32a381925e7612b7dc2aaf51211
#
_cell.length_a   1.000
_cell.length_b   1.000
_cell.length_c   1.000
_cell.angle_alpha   90.00
_cell.angle_beta   90.00
_cell.angle_gamma   90.00
#
_symmetry.space_group_name_H-M   'P 1'
#
loop_
_entity.id
_entity.type
_entity.pdbx_description
1 polymer ?
#
loop_
_entity_poly.entity_id
_entity_poly.type
_entity_poly.pdbx_seq_one_letter_code
_entity_poly.pdbx_strand_id
1 'polypeptide(L)'
;MDRNHGFTLLELIVVLFIIVLGFSVVSLNLSSGNESTKLKIAARDLVSALRFARGEALISHQEMSVTIDLEANTYTVSRRDKLYQIPKSVGVTVVTAKSQTKGTSLAGIRFFSDGSSTGGRVVLKQGNLSWQIDINWLTGQIDLNDKNAR
;
A
#
# COMPACT_ATOMS: atom_id res chain seq x y z
N MET A 1 46.78 44.17 -17.83
CA MET A 1 47.05 43.74 -16.44
C MET A 1 45.78 43.16 -15.89
N ASP A 2 45.63 41.84 -16.02
CA ASP A 2 44.43 41.10 -15.55
C ASP A 2 44.59 40.88 -14.05
N ARG A 3 43.74 41.51 -13.25
CA ARG A 3 43.69 41.31 -11.82
C ARG A 3 42.93 40.03 -11.53
N ASN A 4 43.66 38.93 -11.33
CA ASN A 4 43.08 37.70 -10.80
C ASN A 4 42.59 37.95 -9.39
N HIS A 5 41.27 38.05 -9.23
CA HIS A 5 40.62 38.06 -7.92
C HIS A 5 40.47 36.62 -7.45
N GLY A 6 41.30 36.20 -6.52
CA GLY A 6 41.12 34.91 -5.82
C GLY A 6 39.93 34.98 -4.86
N PHE A 7 39.23 33.86 -4.68
CA PHE A 7 38.19 33.70 -3.70
C PHE A 7 38.69 33.95 -2.28
N THR A 8 37.94 34.69 -1.49
CA THR A 8 38.27 34.92 -0.09
C THR A 8 37.77 33.73 0.74
N LEU A 9 38.48 33.45 1.87
CA LEU A 9 38.09 32.40 2.81
C LEU A 9 36.68 32.66 3.37
N LEU A 10 36.33 33.93 3.59
CA LEU A 10 35.00 34.35 4.06
C LEU A 10 33.91 34.03 3.03
N GLU A 11 34.15 34.23 1.74
CA GLU A 11 33.21 33.92 0.67
C GLU A 11 32.90 32.40 0.60
N LEU A 12 33.94 31.58 0.80
CA LEU A 12 33.80 30.14 0.80
C LEU A 12 32.95 29.67 2.00
N ILE A 13 33.12 30.27 3.19
CA ILE A 13 32.32 29.97 4.37
C ILE A 13 30.85 30.37 4.16
N VAL A 14 30.59 31.56 3.58
CA VAL A 14 29.24 32.02 3.29
C VAL A 14 28.54 31.11 2.30
N VAL A 15 29.20 30.69 1.24
CA VAL A 15 28.66 29.75 0.26
C VAL A 15 28.32 28.42 0.92
N LEU A 16 29.21 27.89 1.75
CA LEU A 16 29.01 26.63 2.48
C LEU A 16 27.82 26.72 3.43
N PHE A 17 27.65 27.86 4.11
CA PHE A 17 26.53 28.11 5.00
C PHE A 17 25.18 28.17 4.24
N ILE A 18 25.14 28.82 3.08
CA ILE A 18 23.94 28.87 2.21
C ILE A 18 23.59 27.46 1.69
N ILE A 19 24.57 26.65 1.32
CA ILE A 19 24.36 25.27 0.86
C ILE A 19 23.74 24.43 1.97
N VAL A 20 24.28 24.51 3.19
CA VAL A 20 23.76 23.77 4.37
C VAL A 20 22.34 24.20 4.70
N LEU A 21 22.01 25.49 4.66
CA LEU A 21 20.64 25.98 4.83
C LEU A 21 19.71 25.49 3.73
N GLY A 22 20.15 25.48 2.48
CA GLY A 22 19.37 24.97 1.34
C GLY A 22 19.05 23.48 1.47
N PHE A 23 20.01 22.65 1.89
CA PHE A 23 19.79 21.23 2.13
C PHE A 23 18.83 20.96 3.29
N SER A 24 18.82 21.80 4.32
CA SER A 24 17.92 21.64 5.47
C SER A 24 16.44 21.78 5.10
N VAL A 25 16.10 22.63 4.15
CA VAL A 25 14.72 22.86 3.69
C VAL A 25 14.22 21.69 2.81
N VAL A 26 15.09 21.10 2.01
CA VAL A 26 14.75 19.98 1.11
C VAL A 26 14.43 18.72 1.90
N SER A 27 15.11 18.45 3.01
CA SER A 27 14.92 17.23 3.82
C SER A 27 13.53 17.12 4.46
N LEU A 28 12.85 18.24 4.73
CA LEU A 28 11.54 18.25 5.38
C LEU A 28 10.38 17.85 4.46
N ASN A 29 10.52 18.02 3.14
CA ASN A 29 9.45 17.70 2.18
C ASN A 29 9.47 16.25 1.65
N LEU A 30 10.57 15.55 1.78
CA LEU A 30 10.70 14.16 1.29
C LEU A 30 9.96 13.13 2.14
N SER A 31 9.66 13.43 3.41
CA SER A 31 9.03 12.49 4.33
C SER A 31 7.53 12.29 4.04
N SER A 32 6.80 13.36 3.75
CA SER A 32 5.33 13.30 3.55
C SER A 32 4.94 12.67 2.21
N GLY A 33 5.72 12.90 1.15
CA GLY A 33 5.50 12.27 -0.17
C GLY A 33 5.73 10.76 -0.17
N ASN A 34 6.59 10.27 0.71
CA ASN A 34 6.92 8.85 0.80
C ASN A 34 5.83 8.03 1.49
N GLU A 35 5.08 8.60 2.45
CA GLU A 35 4.03 7.90 3.17
C GLU A 35 2.78 7.68 2.31
N SER A 36 2.30 8.70 1.62
CA SER A 36 1.16 8.57 0.71
C SER A 36 1.45 7.59 -0.43
N THR A 37 2.68 7.61 -0.94
CA THR A 37 3.13 6.69 -2.00
C THR A 37 3.18 5.25 -1.49
N LYS A 38 3.70 5.00 -0.29
CA LYS A 38 3.74 3.66 0.31
C LYS A 38 2.34 3.09 0.53
N LEU A 39 1.41 3.89 1.05
CA LEU A 39 0.02 3.49 1.23
C LEU A 39 -0.64 3.13 -0.11
N LYS A 40 -0.46 3.97 -1.13
CA LYS A 40 -1.00 3.73 -2.47
C LYS A 40 -0.43 2.47 -3.12
N ILE A 41 0.88 2.23 -2.99
CA ILE A 41 1.53 1.01 -3.48
C ILE A 41 0.95 -0.20 -2.77
N ALA A 42 0.88 -0.21 -1.43
CA ALA A 42 0.33 -1.31 -0.67
C ALA A 42 -1.12 -1.63 -1.07
N ALA A 43 -1.96 -0.61 -1.29
CA ALA A 43 -3.33 -0.79 -1.75
C ALA A 43 -3.38 -1.41 -3.17
N ARG A 44 -2.55 -0.96 -4.08
CA ARG A 44 -2.47 -1.50 -5.46
C ARG A 44 -1.94 -2.93 -5.49
N ASP A 45 -0.95 -3.24 -4.68
CA ASP A 45 -0.38 -4.59 -4.58
C ASP A 45 -1.43 -5.59 -4.06
N LEU A 46 -2.21 -5.20 -3.05
CA LEU A 46 -3.29 -6.02 -2.54
C LEU A 46 -4.41 -6.20 -3.58
N VAL A 47 -4.79 -5.14 -4.31
CA VAL A 47 -5.75 -5.25 -5.43
C VAL A 47 -5.23 -6.19 -6.51
N SER A 48 -3.95 -6.13 -6.85
CA SER A 48 -3.33 -7.04 -7.83
C SER A 48 -3.38 -8.49 -7.37
N ALA A 49 -3.14 -8.75 -6.08
CA ALA A 49 -3.25 -10.09 -5.49
C ALA A 49 -4.68 -10.63 -5.51
N LEU A 50 -5.66 -9.79 -5.18
CA LEU A 50 -7.09 -10.14 -5.25
C LEU A 50 -7.52 -10.45 -6.70
N ARG A 51 -7.13 -9.60 -7.65
CA ARG A 51 -7.44 -9.82 -9.08
C ARG A 51 -6.77 -11.07 -9.62
N PHE A 52 -5.53 -11.34 -9.19
CA PHE A 52 -4.84 -12.58 -9.54
C PHE A 52 -5.60 -13.79 -8.99
N ALA A 53 -5.99 -13.78 -7.71
CA ALA A 53 -6.73 -14.89 -7.10
C ALA A 53 -8.07 -15.15 -7.83
N ARG A 54 -8.81 -14.08 -8.20
CA ARG A 54 -10.02 -14.20 -9.00
C ARG A 54 -9.75 -14.79 -10.39
N GLY A 55 -8.74 -14.30 -11.09
CA GLY A 55 -8.36 -14.81 -12.41
C GLY A 55 -7.97 -16.29 -12.37
N GLU A 56 -7.18 -16.67 -11.36
CA GLU A 56 -6.76 -18.05 -11.17
C GLU A 56 -7.94 -18.97 -10.82
N ALA A 57 -8.91 -18.50 -10.01
CA ALA A 57 -10.11 -19.26 -9.70
C ALA A 57 -10.93 -19.57 -10.98
N LEU A 58 -11.06 -18.61 -11.87
CA LEU A 58 -11.75 -18.79 -13.18
C LEU A 58 -11.00 -19.76 -14.09
N ILE A 59 -9.67 -19.66 -14.17
CA ILE A 59 -8.84 -20.47 -15.08
C ILE A 59 -8.71 -21.91 -14.57
N SER A 60 -8.45 -22.07 -13.29
CA SER A 60 -8.23 -23.39 -12.68
C SER A 60 -9.53 -24.13 -12.34
N HIS A 61 -10.68 -23.46 -12.42
CA HIS A 61 -11.99 -23.96 -11.97
C HIS A 61 -11.98 -24.43 -10.49
N GLN A 62 -11.15 -23.79 -9.66
CA GLN A 62 -11.01 -24.09 -8.23
C GLN A 62 -11.10 -22.83 -7.40
N GLU A 63 -11.56 -22.99 -6.16
CA GLU A 63 -11.60 -21.87 -5.22
C GLU A 63 -10.19 -21.34 -4.91
N MET A 64 -10.07 -20.01 -4.90
CA MET A 64 -8.86 -19.32 -4.50
C MET A 64 -9.18 -18.35 -3.36
N SER A 65 -8.26 -18.21 -2.41
CA SER A 65 -8.43 -17.29 -1.29
C SER A 65 -7.22 -16.37 -1.11
N VAL A 66 -7.50 -15.17 -0.67
CA VAL A 66 -6.50 -14.23 -0.15
C VAL A 66 -6.76 -14.10 1.34
N THR A 67 -5.79 -14.52 2.16
CA THR A 67 -5.87 -14.43 3.62
C THR A 67 -4.98 -13.30 4.10
N ILE A 68 -5.56 -12.38 4.86
CA ILE A 68 -4.90 -11.19 5.41
C ILE A 68 -4.73 -11.41 6.91
N ASP A 69 -3.49 -11.30 7.40
CA ASP A 69 -3.16 -11.29 8.81
C ASP A 69 -3.04 -9.82 9.27
N LEU A 70 -3.98 -9.42 10.13
CA LEU A 70 -4.09 -8.05 10.62
C LEU A 70 -3.05 -7.72 11.70
N GLU A 71 -2.55 -8.74 12.41
CA GLU A 71 -1.51 -8.56 13.46
C GLU A 71 -0.12 -8.52 12.82
N ALA A 72 0.15 -9.45 11.92
CA ALA A 72 1.44 -9.52 11.24
C ALA A 72 1.58 -8.49 10.11
N ASN A 73 0.50 -7.82 9.69
CA ASN A 73 0.44 -6.95 8.51
C ASN A 73 0.96 -7.66 7.26
N THR A 74 0.48 -8.87 7.03
CA THR A 74 0.85 -9.68 5.87
C THR A 74 -0.36 -10.26 5.17
N TYR A 75 -0.18 -10.70 3.93
CA TYR A 75 -1.21 -11.48 3.26
C TYR A 75 -0.60 -12.59 2.42
N THR A 76 -1.38 -13.65 2.22
CA THR A 76 -1.03 -14.79 1.39
C THR A 76 -2.13 -15.05 0.37
N VAL A 77 -1.75 -15.60 -0.77
CA VAL A 77 -2.69 -16.08 -1.80
C VAL A 77 -2.59 -17.60 -1.81
N SER A 78 -3.72 -18.28 -1.75
CA SER A 78 -3.74 -19.75 -1.80
C SER A 78 -2.98 -20.26 -3.02
N ARG A 79 -2.32 -21.41 -2.88
CA ARG A 79 -1.46 -22.03 -3.91
C ARG A 79 -0.21 -21.23 -4.30
N ARG A 80 0.13 -20.18 -3.56
CA ARG A 80 1.41 -19.48 -3.66
C ARG A 80 2.13 -19.53 -2.31
N ASP A 81 3.33 -20.08 -2.29
CA ASP A 81 4.18 -20.13 -1.10
C ASP A 81 4.90 -18.80 -0.86
N LYS A 82 4.20 -17.69 -1.11
CA LYS A 82 4.75 -16.33 -0.93
C LYS A 82 3.95 -15.57 0.10
N LEU A 83 4.66 -15.08 1.11
CA LEU A 83 4.16 -14.13 2.08
C LEU A 83 4.43 -12.70 1.57
N TYR A 84 3.38 -11.91 1.45
CA TYR A 84 3.46 -10.52 1.06
C TYR A 84 3.34 -9.64 2.30
N GLN A 85 4.18 -8.62 2.39
CA GLN A 85 4.17 -7.72 3.54
C GLN A 85 3.44 -6.42 3.20
N ILE A 86 2.62 -5.95 4.15
CA ILE A 86 2.06 -4.61 4.17
C ILE A 86 2.94 -3.77 5.10
N PRO A 87 3.34 -2.54 4.73
CA PRO A 87 4.16 -1.72 5.60
C PRO A 87 3.53 -1.57 7.00
N LYS A 88 4.31 -1.74 8.06
CA LYS A 88 3.82 -1.66 9.45
C LYS A 88 3.18 -0.32 9.82
N SER A 89 3.51 0.74 9.05
CA SER A 89 2.90 2.07 9.20
C SER A 89 1.47 2.14 8.66
N VAL A 90 1.01 1.10 7.94
CA VAL A 90 -0.32 1.02 7.34
C VAL A 90 -1.22 0.16 8.23
N GLY A 91 -2.25 0.77 8.78
CA GLY A 91 -3.32 0.04 9.48
C GLY A 91 -4.25 -0.62 8.45
N VAL A 92 -4.57 -1.89 8.67
CA VAL A 92 -5.48 -2.66 7.81
C VAL A 92 -6.73 -3.02 8.58
N THR A 93 -7.89 -2.76 7.99
CA THR A 93 -9.19 -3.18 8.52
C THR A 93 -9.93 -3.95 7.44
N VAL A 94 -10.46 -5.10 7.80
CA VAL A 94 -11.23 -5.95 6.87
C VAL A 94 -12.64 -6.17 7.41
N VAL A 95 -13.62 -5.89 6.57
CA VAL A 95 -15.03 -6.19 6.82
C VAL A 95 -15.44 -7.27 5.82
N THR A 96 -15.69 -8.46 6.30
CA THR A 96 -16.08 -9.62 5.49
C THR A 96 -17.12 -10.45 6.24
N ALA A 97 -17.70 -11.46 5.59
CA ALA A 97 -18.62 -12.38 6.24
C ALA A 97 -17.93 -13.12 7.42
N LYS A 98 -18.64 -13.30 8.53
CA LYS A 98 -18.12 -13.94 9.77
C LYS A 98 -17.48 -15.32 9.52
N SER A 99 -17.93 -16.05 8.52
CA SER A 99 -17.38 -17.35 8.13
C SER A 99 -15.95 -17.31 7.61
N GLN A 100 -15.44 -16.14 7.26
CA GLN A 100 -14.10 -15.94 6.71
C GLN A 100 -13.10 -15.40 7.75
N THR A 101 -13.55 -15.17 8.97
CA THR A 101 -12.67 -14.80 10.10
C THR A 101 -12.22 -16.05 10.83
N LYS A 102 -10.93 -16.38 10.73
CA LYS A 102 -10.29 -17.43 11.54
C LYS A 102 -9.62 -16.78 12.74
N GLY A 103 -10.32 -16.71 13.87
CA GLY A 103 -9.82 -15.99 15.04
C GLY A 103 -10.00 -14.46 14.90
N THR A 104 -9.35 -13.69 15.77
CA THR A 104 -9.46 -12.22 15.81
C THR A 104 -8.57 -11.49 14.81
N SER A 105 -7.55 -12.16 14.26
CA SER A 105 -6.52 -11.52 13.44
C SER A 105 -6.50 -11.90 11.95
N LEU A 106 -7.10 -13.04 11.57
CA LEU A 106 -7.09 -13.51 10.20
C LEU A 106 -8.42 -13.25 9.49
N ALA A 107 -8.37 -12.55 8.36
CA ALA A 107 -9.51 -12.32 7.50
C ALA A 107 -9.27 -12.88 6.09
N GLY A 108 -10.21 -13.65 5.57
CA GLY A 108 -10.12 -14.26 4.24
C GLY A 108 -11.12 -13.66 3.25
N ILE A 109 -10.69 -13.50 2.00
CA ILE A 109 -11.56 -13.21 0.86
C ILE A 109 -11.39 -14.37 -0.11
N ARG A 110 -12.49 -15.05 -0.42
CA ARG A 110 -12.51 -16.22 -1.29
C ARG A 110 -13.17 -15.88 -2.61
N PHE A 111 -12.60 -16.40 -3.68
CA PHE A 111 -13.13 -16.34 -5.04
C PHE A 111 -13.49 -17.75 -5.48
N PHE A 112 -14.64 -17.89 -6.13
CA PHE A 112 -15.17 -19.16 -6.61
C PHE A 112 -14.88 -19.35 -8.10
N SER A 113 -15.05 -20.58 -8.57
CA SER A 113 -14.77 -20.96 -9.95
C SER A 113 -15.65 -20.28 -11.00
N ASP A 114 -16.80 -19.73 -10.60
CA ASP A 114 -17.70 -18.93 -11.43
C ASP A 114 -17.35 -17.42 -11.46
N GLY A 115 -16.28 -17.03 -10.74
CA GLY A 115 -15.81 -15.65 -10.63
C GLY A 115 -16.50 -14.82 -9.55
N SER A 116 -17.49 -15.37 -8.85
CA SER A 116 -18.10 -14.75 -7.67
C SER A 116 -17.12 -14.77 -6.47
N SER A 117 -17.47 -14.12 -5.37
CA SER A 117 -16.64 -14.10 -4.17
C SER A 117 -17.45 -14.08 -2.89
N THR A 118 -16.81 -14.26 -1.75
CA THR A 118 -17.42 -14.03 -0.44
C THR A 118 -17.72 -12.54 -0.19
N GLY A 119 -17.19 -11.67 -1.05
CA GLY A 119 -17.31 -10.23 -0.90
C GLY A 119 -16.53 -9.69 0.29
N GLY A 120 -16.58 -8.37 0.44
CA GLY A 120 -15.98 -7.71 1.58
C GLY A 120 -15.41 -6.35 1.23
N ARG A 121 -14.84 -5.72 2.25
CA ARG A 121 -14.17 -4.43 2.15
C ARG A 121 -12.87 -4.47 2.91
N VAL A 122 -11.79 -3.99 2.28
CA VAL A 122 -10.50 -3.79 2.95
C VAL A 122 -10.20 -2.30 2.94
N VAL A 123 -9.89 -1.76 4.11
CA VAL A 123 -9.47 -0.36 4.27
C VAL A 123 -8.03 -0.34 4.74
N LEU A 124 -7.18 0.33 3.97
CA LEU A 124 -5.81 0.62 4.34
C LEU A 124 -5.72 2.08 4.75
N LYS A 125 -5.18 2.34 5.94
CA LYS A 125 -5.10 3.69 6.52
C LYS A 125 -3.70 4.01 7.01
N GLN A 126 -3.26 5.25 6.76
CA GLN A 126 -2.01 5.77 7.30
C GLN A 126 -2.18 7.26 7.62
N GLY A 127 -2.14 7.60 8.91
CA GLY A 127 -2.49 8.96 9.36
C GLY A 127 -3.90 9.35 8.92
N ASN A 128 -4.02 10.44 8.19
CA ASN A 128 -5.29 10.93 7.65
C ASN A 128 -5.63 10.37 6.26
N LEU A 129 -4.72 9.61 5.66
CA LEU A 129 -4.90 9.03 4.34
C LEU A 129 -5.55 7.65 4.42
N SER A 130 -6.47 7.35 3.53
CA SER A 130 -7.11 6.03 3.47
C SER A 130 -7.48 5.62 2.04
N TRP A 131 -7.25 4.35 1.75
CA TRP A 131 -7.68 3.68 0.52
C TRP A 131 -8.64 2.57 0.87
N GLN A 132 -9.72 2.46 0.10
CA GLN A 132 -10.75 1.45 0.29
C GLN A 132 -10.79 0.53 -0.94
N ILE A 133 -10.77 -0.76 -0.69
CA ILE A 133 -10.93 -1.82 -1.68
C ILE A 133 -12.26 -2.49 -1.42
N ASP A 134 -13.19 -2.36 -2.35
CA ASP A 134 -14.49 -3.01 -2.29
C ASP A 134 -14.49 -4.24 -3.19
N ILE A 135 -14.96 -5.36 -2.68
CA ILE A 135 -15.07 -6.63 -3.40
C ILE A 135 -16.54 -7.01 -3.49
N ASN A 136 -17.08 -7.06 -4.70
CA ASN A 136 -18.45 -7.44 -4.94
C ASN A 136 -18.61 -8.96 -4.79
N TRP A 137 -19.56 -9.39 -3.98
CA TRP A 137 -19.80 -10.81 -3.73
C TRP A 137 -20.33 -11.57 -4.96
N LEU A 138 -21.18 -10.93 -5.77
CA LEU A 138 -21.81 -11.57 -6.91
C LEU A 138 -20.89 -11.68 -8.13
N THR A 139 -20.16 -10.59 -8.45
CA THR A 139 -19.34 -10.52 -9.66
C THR A 139 -17.85 -10.76 -9.39
N GLY A 140 -17.43 -10.75 -8.12
CA GLY A 140 -16.02 -10.75 -7.73
C GLY A 140 -15.24 -9.51 -8.19
N GLN A 141 -15.94 -8.46 -8.65
CA GLN A 141 -15.30 -7.21 -9.07
C GLN A 141 -14.59 -6.54 -7.91
N ILE A 142 -13.42 -6.00 -8.19
CA ILE A 142 -12.55 -5.37 -7.18
C ILE A 142 -12.33 -3.92 -7.58
N ASP A 143 -12.85 -3.02 -6.75
CA ASP A 143 -12.79 -1.57 -6.95
C ASP A 143 -11.89 -0.92 -5.90
N LEU A 144 -10.99 -0.05 -6.35
CA LEU A 144 -10.07 0.70 -5.49
C LEU A 144 -10.50 2.17 -5.47
N ASN A 145 -10.86 2.64 -4.28
CA ASN A 145 -11.37 3.99 -4.07
C ASN A 145 -10.42 4.78 -3.15
N ASP A 146 -10.04 5.98 -3.60
CA ASP A 146 -9.33 6.95 -2.76
C ASP A 146 -10.35 7.71 -1.91
N LYS A 147 -10.27 7.58 -0.60
CA LYS A 147 -11.15 8.28 0.34
C LYS A 147 -10.64 9.68 0.73
N ASN A 148 -9.48 10.07 0.21
CA ASN A 148 -8.87 11.37 0.48
C ASN A 148 -9.18 12.40 -0.62
N ALA A 149 -9.72 11.96 -1.76
CA ALA A 149 -10.14 12.83 -2.84
C ALA A 149 -11.48 13.49 -2.47
N ARG A 150 -11.38 14.63 -1.80
CA ARG A 150 -12.43 15.66 -1.66
C ARG A 150 -11.89 17.00 -2.07
#